data_8f6ec556a93447874cc12882bddbef46
#
_entry.id   8f6ec556a93447874cc12882bddbef46
#
_cell.length_a   1.000
_cell.length_b   1.000
_cell.length_c   1.000
_cell.angle_alpha   90.00
_cell.angle_beta   90.00
_cell.angle_gamma   90.00
#
_symmetry.space_group_name_H-M   'P 1'
#
loop_
_entity.id
_entity.type
_entity.pdbx_description
1 polymer ?
#
loop_
_entity_poly.entity_id
_entity_poly.type
_entity_poly.pdbx_seq_one_letter_code
_entity_poly.pdbx_strand_id
1 'polypeptide(L)'
;MRHTAKKAGKKHKGYSANIIEAVDENGSVVTDYQYDVNTRSDASFIEEFIENSEPAEETVTLIADGAYSGENIRKNAIAKNMEVLTTGFSGKNPRKIVSEFNLSEDGKSVISCPEGNAPKSSSYISQTNSIRISFFREHCENCPRREECNPKLKKRTALLFIPVTSWQRSRDKMESDPKFRQLIGRIRNGIETVPSVIRNKYRVDRMPVRGKLRTSQFFGFKIGALNFSKLLRFLDGKARCRAFQPA
;
A
#
# COMPACT_ATOMS: atom_id res chain seq x y z
N MET A 1 18.63 -18.53 16.24
CA MET A 1 18.65 -17.06 15.97
C MET A 1 17.52 -16.38 16.72
N ARG A 2 17.78 -15.22 17.32
CA ARG A 2 16.73 -14.47 18.05
C ARG A 2 16.14 -13.41 17.11
N HIS A 3 14.93 -13.66 16.61
CA HIS A 3 14.21 -12.73 15.75
C HIS A 3 13.63 -11.57 16.60
N THR A 4 14.11 -10.36 16.37
CA THR A 4 13.70 -9.18 17.16
C THR A 4 13.44 -8.01 16.24
N ALA A 5 12.19 -7.55 16.16
CA ALA A 5 11.82 -6.31 15.48
C ALA A 5 11.68 -5.16 16.47
N LYS A 6 12.02 -3.94 16.04
CA LYS A 6 11.77 -2.71 16.82
C LYS A 6 10.47 -2.07 16.30
N LYS A 7 9.48 -1.91 17.17
CA LYS A 7 8.28 -1.15 16.88
C LYS A 7 8.04 -0.17 18.04
N ALA A 8 7.86 1.11 17.73
CA ALA A 8 7.69 2.17 18.73
C ALA A 8 8.78 2.17 19.83
N GLY A 9 10.05 1.95 19.44
CA GLY A 9 11.18 1.93 20.39
C GLY A 9 11.33 0.65 21.23
N LYS A 10 10.36 -0.26 21.20
CA LYS A 10 10.41 -1.53 21.94
C LYS A 10 10.87 -2.69 21.04
N LYS A 11 11.65 -3.60 21.62
CA LYS A 11 12.08 -4.84 20.93
C LYS A 11 11.01 -5.91 21.13
N HIS A 12 10.44 -6.40 20.04
CA HIS A 12 9.46 -7.49 20.03
C HIS A 12 10.11 -8.75 19.43
N LYS A 13 9.97 -9.87 20.14
CA LYS A 13 10.36 -11.21 19.63
C LYS A 13 9.09 -11.94 19.25
N GLY A 14 9.07 -12.55 18.08
CA GLY A 14 7.93 -13.37 17.69
C GLY A 14 7.82 -13.52 16.18
N TYR A 15 6.61 -13.77 15.78
CA TYR A 15 6.23 -13.97 14.38
C TYR A 15 5.24 -12.88 13.97
N SER A 16 5.16 -12.63 12.68
CA SER A 16 4.14 -11.81 12.04
C SER A 16 3.33 -12.67 11.08
N ALA A 17 2.07 -12.31 10.92
CA ALA A 17 1.20 -12.92 9.93
C ALA A 17 0.72 -11.84 8.97
N ASN A 18 0.78 -12.14 7.67
CA ASN A 18 0.07 -11.43 6.63
C ASN A 18 -1.20 -12.23 6.31
N ILE A 19 -2.35 -11.56 6.17
CA ILE A 19 -3.65 -12.18 5.96
C ILE A 19 -4.21 -11.67 4.65
N ILE A 20 -4.61 -12.58 3.79
CA ILE A 20 -5.24 -12.30 2.50
C ILE A 20 -6.73 -12.60 2.64
N GLU A 21 -7.58 -11.63 2.29
CA GLU A 21 -9.02 -11.69 2.42
C GLU A 21 -9.68 -11.36 1.10
N ALA A 22 -10.49 -12.28 0.58
CA ALA A 22 -11.41 -12.00 -0.51
C ALA A 22 -12.66 -11.32 0.05
N VAL A 23 -13.11 -10.25 -0.64
CA VAL A 23 -14.21 -9.40 -0.17
C VAL A 23 -15.18 -9.15 -1.32
N ASP A 24 -16.47 -9.38 -1.07
CA ASP A 24 -17.58 -9.04 -1.96
C ASP A 24 -18.74 -8.36 -1.21
N GLU A 25 -19.85 -8.15 -1.87
CA GLU A 25 -21.06 -7.57 -1.28
C GLU A 25 -21.69 -8.43 -0.19
N ASN A 26 -21.50 -9.75 -0.26
CA ASN A 26 -22.06 -10.73 0.66
C ASN A 26 -21.22 -10.89 1.93
N GLY A 27 -19.96 -10.47 1.88
CA GLY A 27 -19.07 -10.56 3.04
C GLY A 27 -17.60 -10.64 2.68
N SER A 28 -16.87 -11.38 3.49
CA SER A 28 -15.44 -11.60 3.27
C SER A 28 -15.01 -12.94 3.85
N VAL A 29 -13.99 -13.52 3.25
CA VAL A 29 -13.37 -14.77 3.70
C VAL A 29 -11.86 -14.65 3.64
N VAL A 30 -11.16 -15.14 4.65
CA VAL A 30 -9.70 -15.23 4.60
C VAL A 30 -9.34 -16.41 3.73
N THR A 31 -8.73 -16.14 2.57
CA THR A 31 -8.36 -17.14 1.56
C THR A 31 -7.00 -17.73 1.81
N ASP A 32 -6.08 -16.92 2.35
CA ASP A 32 -4.71 -17.36 2.65
C ASP A 32 -4.11 -16.57 3.79
N TYR A 33 -3.02 -17.08 4.37
CA TYR A 33 -2.20 -16.38 5.31
C TYR A 33 -0.74 -16.81 5.21
N GLN A 34 0.15 -15.86 5.36
CA GLN A 34 1.59 -16.10 5.44
C GLN A 34 2.04 -15.87 6.89
N TYR A 35 2.93 -16.73 7.40
CA TYR A 35 3.38 -16.68 8.78
C TYR A 35 4.89 -16.82 8.86
N ASP A 36 5.57 -15.77 9.30
CA ASP A 36 7.02 -15.77 9.38
C ASP A 36 7.55 -14.96 10.57
N VAL A 37 8.87 -14.90 10.68
CA VAL A 37 9.55 -14.11 11.70
C VAL A 37 9.19 -12.63 11.55
N ASN A 38 9.02 -11.95 12.68
CA ASN A 38 8.59 -10.55 12.69
C ASN A 38 9.64 -9.53 12.18
N THR A 39 10.79 -10.02 11.72
CA THR A 39 11.83 -9.23 11.04
C THR A 39 11.65 -9.22 9.52
N ARG A 40 10.75 -10.05 8.99
CA ARG A 40 10.39 -10.04 7.58
C ARG A 40 9.62 -8.77 7.23
N SER A 41 9.93 -8.17 6.07
CA SER A 41 9.24 -6.95 5.62
C SER A 41 7.85 -7.24 5.06
N ASP A 42 6.94 -6.28 5.18
CA ASP A 42 5.59 -6.40 4.60
C ASP A 42 5.66 -6.54 3.08
N ALA A 43 6.59 -5.83 2.42
CA ALA A 43 6.81 -5.95 0.97
C ALA A 43 7.16 -7.38 0.53
N SER A 44 8.00 -8.10 1.31
CA SER A 44 8.37 -9.48 0.95
C SER A 44 7.22 -10.49 1.10
N PHE A 45 6.20 -10.17 1.90
CA PHE A 45 5.01 -11.01 1.99
C PHE A 45 4.16 -10.90 0.71
N ILE A 46 3.93 -9.69 0.21
CA ILE A 46 3.14 -9.53 -1.01
C ILE A 46 3.89 -10.02 -2.26
N GLU A 47 5.22 -9.82 -2.31
CA GLU A 47 6.05 -10.38 -3.39
C GLU A 47 5.91 -11.89 -3.47
N GLU A 48 6.10 -12.60 -2.36
CA GLU A 48 5.93 -14.06 -2.30
C GLU A 48 4.50 -14.49 -2.64
N PHE A 49 3.47 -13.75 -2.20
CA PHE A 49 2.08 -14.04 -2.54
C PHE A 49 1.86 -13.96 -4.05
N ILE A 50 2.31 -12.88 -4.70
CA ILE A 50 2.17 -12.69 -6.14
C ILE A 50 2.96 -13.75 -6.92
N GLU A 51 4.19 -14.06 -6.52
CA GLU A 51 5.03 -15.06 -7.15
C GLU A 51 4.38 -16.45 -7.14
N ASN A 52 3.79 -16.85 -6.00
CA ASN A 52 3.16 -18.15 -5.81
C ASN A 52 1.72 -18.23 -6.35
N SER A 53 1.13 -17.10 -6.72
CA SER A 53 -0.22 -17.08 -7.30
C SER A 53 -0.19 -17.54 -8.75
N GLU A 54 -1.21 -18.29 -9.16
CA GLU A 54 -1.45 -18.55 -10.58
C GLU A 54 -1.98 -17.29 -11.28
N PRO A 55 -1.70 -17.08 -12.57
CA PRO A 55 -2.31 -16.00 -13.33
C PRO A 55 -3.84 -16.08 -13.28
N ALA A 56 -4.47 -14.97 -12.92
CA ALA A 56 -5.92 -14.92 -12.83
C ALA A 56 -6.56 -14.78 -14.21
N GLU A 57 -7.72 -15.42 -14.42
CA GLU A 57 -8.49 -15.30 -15.65
C GLU A 57 -9.07 -13.88 -15.82
N GLU A 58 -9.55 -13.30 -14.73
CA GLU A 58 -10.03 -11.92 -14.66
C GLU A 58 -9.07 -11.06 -13.82
N THR A 59 -9.07 -9.74 -14.05
CA THR A 59 -8.22 -8.84 -13.29
C THR A 59 -8.60 -8.82 -11.81
N VAL A 60 -7.66 -9.23 -10.95
CA VAL A 60 -7.81 -9.21 -9.50
C VAL A 60 -7.22 -7.94 -8.92
N THR A 61 -8.02 -7.17 -8.19
CA THR A 61 -7.55 -5.97 -7.49
C THR A 61 -7.09 -6.32 -6.07
N LEU A 62 -5.78 -6.20 -5.82
CA LEU A 62 -5.18 -6.36 -4.49
C LEU A 62 -5.14 -5.01 -3.78
N ILE A 63 -5.90 -4.87 -2.69
CA ILE A 63 -5.91 -3.67 -1.86
C ILE A 63 -4.98 -3.88 -0.67
N ALA A 64 -3.93 -3.08 -0.59
CA ALA A 64 -2.91 -3.21 0.44
C ALA A 64 -2.56 -1.87 1.11
N ASP A 65 -1.90 -1.92 2.27
CA ASP A 65 -1.36 -0.72 2.92
C ASP A 65 -0.17 -0.16 2.13
N GLY A 66 0.16 1.11 2.35
CA GLY A 66 1.27 1.79 1.68
C GLY A 66 2.65 1.15 1.91
N ALA A 67 2.79 0.32 2.95
CA ALA A 67 3.99 -0.47 3.20
C ALA A 67 4.26 -1.55 2.13
N TYR A 68 3.23 -1.92 1.37
CA TYR A 68 3.29 -2.94 0.30
C TYR A 68 3.54 -2.32 -1.08
N SER A 69 4.04 -1.09 -1.17
CA SER A 69 4.31 -0.41 -2.44
C SER A 69 5.71 -0.74 -2.98
N GLY A 70 5.82 -1.00 -4.28
CA GLY A 70 7.08 -1.21 -4.98
C GLY A 70 6.88 -1.36 -6.49
N GLU A 71 7.84 -0.89 -7.29
CA GLU A 71 7.77 -1.02 -8.75
C GLU A 71 7.81 -2.51 -9.19
N ASN A 72 8.67 -3.31 -8.54
CA ASN A 72 8.76 -4.74 -8.82
C ASN A 72 7.46 -5.48 -8.47
N ILE A 73 6.84 -5.13 -7.34
CA ILE A 73 5.54 -5.68 -6.92
C ILE A 73 4.49 -5.43 -8.00
N ARG A 74 4.40 -4.18 -8.51
CA ARG A 74 3.45 -3.84 -9.58
C ARG A 74 3.72 -4.61 -10.87
N LYS A 75 4.98 -4.70 -11.32
CA LYS A 75 5.36 -5.46 -12.53
C LYS A 75 5.00 -6.93 -12.42
N ASN A 76 5.33 -7.56 -11.30
CA ASN A 76 5.04 -8.97 -11.07
C ASN A 76 3.53 -9.23 -10.97
N ALA A 77 2.78 -8.30 -10.37
CA ALA A 77 1.33 -8.37 -10.28
C ALA A 77 0.67 -8.31 -11.67
N ILE A 78 1.07 -7.36 -12.52
CA ILE A 78 0.55 -7.24 -13.90
C ILE A 78 0.79 -8.53 -14.68
N ALA A 79 1.96 -9.17 -14.53
CA ALA A 79 2.26 -10.45 -15.18
C ALA A 79 1.33 -11.60 -14.73
N LYS A 80 0.64 -11.44 -13.60
CA LYS A 80 -0.35 -12.39 -13.06
C LYS A 80 -1.80 -11.92 -13.21
N ASN A 81 -2.05 -10.91 -14.06
CA ASN A 81 -3.34 -10.24 -14.21
C ASN A 81 -3.90 -9.70 -12.88
N MET A 82 -3.01 -9.12 -12.07
CA MET A 82 -3.35 -8.50 -10.78
C MET A 82 -3.01 -7.02 -10.81
N GLU A 83 -3.87 -6.20 -10.21
CA GLU A 83 -3.64 -4.77 -9.97
C GLU A 83 -3.42 -4.52 -8.48
N VAL A 84 -2.29 -3.91 -8.10
CA VAL A 84 -2.01 -3.58 -6.70
C VAL A 84 -2.35 -2.13 -6.42
N LEU A 85 -3.41 -1.91 -5.64
CA LEU A 85 -3.83 -0.62 -5.14
C LEU A 85 -3.33 -0.43 -3.71
N THR A 86 -2.36 0.47 -3.53
CA THR A 86 -1.88 0.83 -2.21
C THR A 86 -2.58 2.08 -1.71
N THR A 87 -3.27 1.97 -0.60
CA THR A 87 -3.93 3.10 0.03
C THR A 87 -2.97 3.81 0.98
N GLY A 88 -2.54 4.99 0.61
CA GLY A 88 -1.65 5.82 1.44
C GLY A 88 -2.42 6.56 2.53
N PHE A 89 -2.93 5.86 3.56
CA PHE A 89 -3.69 6.50 4.65
C PHE A 89 -2.83 6.96 5.83
N SER A 90 -1.63 6.45 5.97
CA SER A 90 -0.69 6.94 6.97
C SER A 90 0.28 7.95 6.35
N GLY A 91 0.03 9.22 6.56
CA GLY A 91 0.92 10.28 6.11
C GLY A 91 0.16 11.48 5.51
N LYS A 92 0.87 12.59 5.34
CA LYS A 92 0.34 13.78 4.65
C LYS A 92 -0.04 13.37 3.22
N ASN A 93 -1.26 13.71 2.81
CA ASN A 93 -1.64 13.58 1.41
C ASN A 93 -0.57 14.24 0.53
N PRO A 94 -0.12 13.59 -0.55
CA PRO A 94 0.79 14.23 -1.47
C PRO A 94 0.12 15.50 -2.01
N ARG A 95 0.92 16.54 -2.21
CA ARG A 95 0.42 17.80 -2.78
C ARG A 95 -0.14 17.51 -4.19
N LYS A 96 -1.34 18.01 -4.49
CA LYS A 96 -2.00 17.78 -5.78
C LYS A 96 -1.09 18.14 -6.96
N ILE A 97 -0.37 19.25 -6.86
CA ILE A 97 0.53 19.71 -7.90
C ILE A 97 1.63 18.69 -8.28
N VAL A 98 1.98 17.78 -7.39
CA VAL A 98 3.00 16.75 -7.67
C VAL A 98 2.58 15.82 -8.80
N SER A 99 1.29 15.51 -8.94
CA SER A 99 0.77 14.67 -10.04
C SER A 99 0.79 15.35 -11.40
N GLU A 100 0.87 16.68 -11.42
CA GLU A 100 0.84 17.47 -12.64
C GLU A 100 2.23 17.62 -13.29
N PHE A 101 3.29 17.13 -12.61
CA PHE A 101 4.62 17.04 -13.23
C PHE A 101 4.63 15.94 -14.29
N ASN A 102 5.11 16.24 -15.47
CA ASN A 102 5.27 15.27 -16.54
C ASN A 102 6.62 14.55 -16.37
N LEU A 103 6.56 13.22 -16.14
CA LEU A 103 7.73 12.37 -15.97
C LEU A 103 8.03 11.60 -17.26
N SER A 104 9.28 11.17 -17.41
CA SER A 104 9.69 10.19 -18.42
C SER A 104 8.96 8.85 -18.24
N GLU A 105 8.92 8.04 -19.29
CA GLU A 105 8.28 6.71 -19.28
C GLU A 105 8.84 5.79 -18.18
N ASP A 106 10.15 5.91 -17.88
CA ASP A 106 10.80 5.16 -16.81
C ASP A 106 10.54 5.72 -15.40
N GLY A 107 9.82 6.85 -15.29
CA GLY A 107 9.50 7.51 -14.03
C GLY A 107 10.69 8.06 -13.25
N LYS A 108 11.88 8.18 -13.90
CA LYS A 108 13.14 8.57 -13.23
C LYS A 108 13.59 9.99 -13.53
N SER A 109 12.95 10.66 -14.45
CA SER A 109 13.24 12.06 -14.74
C SER A 109 11.96 12.88 -14.95
N VAL A 110 12.05 14.19 -14.75
CA VAL A 110 10.97 15.12 -15.06
C VAL A 110 11.22 15.74 -16.42
N ILE A 111 10.21 15.71 -17.29
CA ILE A 111 10.21 16.33 -18.62
C ILE A 111 9.78 17.78 -18.52
N SER A 112 8.69 18.06 -17.79
CA SER A 112 8.19 19.42 -17.60
C SER A 112 7.49 19.60 -16.25
N CYS A 113 7.48 20.83 -15.74
CA CYS A 113 6.68 21.22 -14.60
C CYS A 113 5.21 21.50 -15.02
N PRO A 114 4.27 21.68 -14.07
CA PRO A 114 2.86 21.99 -14.36
C PRO A 114 2.64 23.22 -15.26
N GLU A 115 3.56 24.19 -15.24
CA GLU A 115 3.54 25.38 -16.09
C GLU A 115 4.28 25.16 -17.44
N GLY A 116 4.61 23.90 -17.78
CA GLY A 116 5.24 23.55 -19.06
C GLY A 116 6.75 23.81 -19.15
N ASN A 117 7.40 24.36 -18.10
CA ASN A 117 8.82 24.62 -18.15
C ASN A 117 9.64 23.33 -18.04
N ALA A 118 10.60 23.14 -18.95
CA ALA A 118 11.57 22.06 -18.87
C ALA A 118 12.59 22.32 -17.75
N PRO A 119 13.02 21.29 -17.01
CA PRO A 119 14.06 21.44 -16.01
C PRO A 119 15.43 21.66 -16.64
N LYS A 120 16.26 22.44 -15.97
CA LYS A 120 17.70 22.55 -16.30
C LYS A 120 18.42 21.21 -16.09
N SER A 121 18.04 20.48 -15.06
CA SER A 121 18.52 19.13 -14.78
C SER A 121 17.50 18.34 -13.98
N SER A 122 17.42 17.05 -14.28
CA SER A 122 16.63 16.08 -13.53
C SER A 122 17.49 14.84 -13.27
N SER A 123 17.52 14.37 -12.03
CA SER A 123 18.29 13.21 -11.64
C SER A 123 17.57 12.36 -10.60
N TYR A 124 17.53 11.05 -10.81
CA TYR A 124 16.96 10.09 -9.90
C TYR A 124 17.94 9.71 -8.79
N ILE A 125 17.44 9.67 -7.56
CA ILE A 125 18.17 9.29 -6.36
C ILE A 125 17.56 7.98 -5.85
N SER A 126 18.24 6.86 -6.12
CA SER A 126 17.77 5.51 -5.79
C SER A 126 17.59 5.29 -4.27
N GLN A 127 18.48 5.83 -3.45
CA GLN A 127 18.46 5.69 -1.99
C GLN A 127 17.16 6.23 -1.35
N THR A 128 16.59 7.29 -1.91
CA THR A 128 15.37 7.93 -1.40
C THR A 128 14.17 7.77 -2.31
N ASN A 129 14.31 7.02 -3.40
CA ASN A 129 13.31 6.87 -4.45
C ASN A 129 12.67 8.22 -4.82
N SER A 130 13.51 9.20 -5.13
CA SER A 130 13.08 10.55 -5.43
C SER A 130 13.82 11.15 -6.61
N ILE A 131 13.18 12.10 -7.29
CA ILE A 131 13.76 12.85 -8.38
C ILE A 131 14.18 14.22 -7.84
N ARG A 132 15.45 14.54 -8.00
CA ARG A 132 15.98 15.87 -7.76
C ARG A 132 15.90 16.68 -9.05
N ILE A 133 15.21 17.82 -9.01
CA ILE A 133 14.92 18.66 -10.16
C ILE A 133 15.48 20.04 -9.92
N SER A 134 16.13 20.60 -10.94
CA SER A 134 16.62 21.97 -10.90
C SER A 134 16.02 22.74 -12.09
N PHE A 135 15.34 23.83 -11.82
CA PHE A 135 14.83 24.77 -12.83
C PHE A 135 15.67 26.05 -12.82
N PHE A 136 15.57 26.88 -13.86
CA PHE A 136 16.07 28.25 -13.80
C PHE A 136 15.27 29.04 -12.76
N ARG A 137 15.95 29.89 -11.98
CA ARG A 137 15.32 30.68 -10.93
C ARG A 137 14.17 31.52 -11.46
N GLU A 138 14.37 32.17 -12.61
CA GLU A 138 13.40 33.05 -13.29
C GLU A 138 12.03 32.37 -13.50
N HIS A 139 12.04 31.09 -13.90
CA HIS A 139 10.81 30.31 -14.12
C HIS A 139 10.02 30.08 -12.83
N CYS A 140 10.69 29.96 -11.69
CA CYS A 140 10.03 29.62 -10.43
C CYS A 140 9.79 30.84 -9.53
N GLU A 141 10.58 31.91 -9.68
CA GLU A 141 10.47 33.10 -8.81
C GLU A 141 9.16 33.87 -9.08
N ASN A 142 8.75 33.97 -10.34
CA ASN A 142 7.53 34.64 -10.76
C ASN A 142 6.40 33.66 -11.13
N CYS A 143 6.53 32.39 -10.80
CA CYS A 143 5.54 31.38 -11.13
C CYS A 143 4.26 31.57 -10.29
N PRO A 144 3.05 31.60 -10.90
CA PRO A 144 1.79 31.73 -10.16
C PRO A 144 1.55 30.58 -9.18
N ARG A 145 2.12 29.42 -9.47
CA ARG A 145 1.99 28.20 -8.63
C ARG A 145 3.20 27.94 -7.73
N ARG A 146 4.01 28.94 -7.50
CA ARG A 146 5.23 28.83 -6.68
C ARG A 146 4.94 28.32 -5.27
N GLU A 147 3.89 28.79 -4.63
CA GLU A 147 3.53 28.39 -3.26
C GLU A 147 3.11 26.92 -3.19
N GLU A 148 2.40 26.42 -4.20
CA GLU A 148 2.01 25.01 -4.29
C GLU A 148 3.21 24.11 -4.50
N CYS A 149 4.13 24.49 -5.40
CA CYS A 149 5.37 23.76 -5.68
C CYS A 149 6.37 23.84 -4.53
N ASN A 150 6.46 25.01 -3.90
CA ASN A 150 7.41 25.35 -2.84
C ASN A 150 8.87 24.96 -3.16
N PRO A 151 9.43 25.44 -4.28
CA PRO A 151 10.81 25.15 -4.67
C PRO A 151 11.79 25.89 -3.76
N LYS A 152 12.93 25.27 -3.46
CA LYS A 152 14.01 25.95 -2.74
C LYS A 152 14.81 26.84 -3.70
N LEU A 153 14.59 28.15 -3.64
CA LEU A 153 15.29 29.10 -4.46
C LEU A 153 16.77 29.20 -4.05
N LYS A 154 17.66 29.16 -5.05
CA LYS A 154 19.11 29.45 -4.96
C LYS A 154 19.46 30.63 -5.83
N LYS A 155 20.73 31.07 -5.83
CA LYS A 155 21.16 32.28 -6.59
C LYS A 155 20.76 32.25 -8.08
N ARG A 156 20.89 31.10 -8.76
CA ARG A 156 20.61 30.95 -10.21
C ARG A 156 19.60 29.85 -10.53
N THR A 157 19.17 29.06 -9.55
CA THR A 157 18.31 27.89 -9.75
C THR A 157 17.25 27.78 -8.68
N ALA A 158 16.19 27.07 -8.99
CA ALA A 158 15.17 26.61 -8.06
C ALA A 158 15.23 25.09 -7.98
N LEU A 159 15.37 24.55 -6.77
CA LEU A 159 15.53 23.13 -6.51
C LEU A 159 14.25 22.53 -5.95
N LEU A 160 13.83 21.41 -6.51
CA LEU A 160 12.67 20.65 -6.04
C LEU A 160 13.04 19.17 -5.90
N PHE A 161 12.36 18.47 -4.99
CA PHE A 161 12.45 17.03 -4.83
C PHE A 161 11.05 16.42 -4.92
N ILE A 162 10.88 15.45 -5.79
CA ILE A 162 9.63 14.71 -5.95
C ILE A 162 9.89 13.24 -5.59
N PRO A 163 9.34 12.73 -4.47
CA PRO A 163 9.32 11.30 -4.23
C PRO A 163 8.45 10.61 -5.28
N VAL A 164 8.99 9.62 -5.98
CA VAL A 164 8.31 8.90 -7.08
C VAL A 164 7.01 8.26 -6.58
N THR A 165 7.04 7.65 -5.39
CA THR A 165 5.84 7.09 -4.76
C THR A 165 4.75 8.14 -4.49
N SER A 166 5.13 9.37 -4.14
CA SER A 166 4.17 10.47 -3.92
C SER A 166 3.55 10.94 -5.24
N TRP A 167 4.33 10.96 -6.31
CA TRP A 167 3.84 11.29 -7.64
C TRP A 167 2.85 10.22 -8.13
N GLN A 168 3.21 8.93 -8.04
CA GLN A 168 2.33 7.82 -8.41
C GLN A 168 1.01 7.87 -7.65
N ARG A 169 1.05 7.98 -6.32
CA ARG A 169 -0.15 8.08 -5.48
C ARG A 169 -1.04 9.28 -5.84
N SER A 170 -0.42 10.41 -6.20
CA SER A 170 -1.15 11.61 -6.60
C SER A 170 -1.85 11.40 -7.95
N ARG A 171 -1.17 10.74 -8.91
CA ARG A 171 -1.73 10.36 -10.22
C ARG A 171 -2.88 9.36 -10.06
N ASP A 172 -2.63 8.25 -9.36
CA ASP A 172 -3.66 7.22 -9.09
C ASP A 172 -4.93 7.84 -8.47
N LYS A 173 -4.73 8.84 -7.59
CA LYS A 173 -5.85 9.58 -6.98
C LYS A 173 -6.59 10.49 -7.95
N MET A 174 -5.93 11.08 -8.94
CA MET A 174 -6.58 11.95 -9.93
C MET A 174 -7.30 11.15 -11.01
N GLU A 175 -6.73 10.04 -11.44
CA GLU A 175 -7.23 9.20 -12.52
C GLU A 175 -8.39 8.29 -12.10
N SER A 176 -8.47 7.96 -10.80
CA SER A 176 -9.51 7.07 -10.28
C SER A 176 -10.86 7.76 -10.07
N ASP A 177 -11.96 7.06 -10.38
CA ASP A 177 -13.33 7.53 -10.07
C ASP A 177 -13.49 7.78 -8.56
N PRO A 178 -14.10 8.91 -8.15
CA PRO A 178 -14.39 9.20 -6.74
C PRO A 178 -15.21 8.12 -6.02
N LYS A 179 -16.17 7.50 -6.71
CA LYS A 179 -16.98 6.39 -6.15
C LYS A 179 -16.12 5.15 -5.90
N PHE A 180 -15.28 4.80 -6.88
CA PHE A 180 -14.32 3.70 -6.75
C PHE A 180 -13.36 3.93 -5.58
N ARG A 181 -12.79 5.12 -5.45
CA ARG A 181 -11.93 5.48 -4.30
C ARG A 181 -12.63 5.35 -2.96
N GLN A 182 -13.91 5.75 -2.89
CA GLN A 182 -14.70 5.63 -1.67
C GLN A 182 -14.92 4.16 -1.31
N LEU A 183 -15.22 3.31 -2.30
CA LEU A 183 -15.36 1.86 -2.13
C LEU A 183 -14.07 1.24 -1.60
N ILE A 184 -12.94 1.51 -2.25
CA ILE A 184 -11.62 1.03 -1.81
C ILE A 184 -11.30 1.47 -0.37
N GLY A 185 -11.61 2.71 -0.02
CA GLY A 185 -11.45 3.21 1.35
C GLY A 185 -12.31 2.45 2.37
N ARG A 186 -13.56 2.12 2.01
CA ARG A 186 -14.46 1.33 2.86
C ARG A 186 -13.97 -0.11 3.02
N ILE A 187 -13.54 -0.76 1.95
CA ILE A 187 -12.98 -2.12 1.98
C ILE A 187 -11.76 -2.15 2.90
N ARG A 188 -10.83 -1.20 2.73
CA ARG A 188 -9.64 -1.12 3.58
C ARG A 188 -9.97 -0.98 5.06
N ASN A 189 -10.91 -0.12 5.41
CA ASN A 189 -11.33 0.03 6.80
C ASN A 189 -11.88 -1.29 7.37
N GLY A 190 -12.47 -2.12 6.52
CA GLY A 190 -12.91 -3.48 6.86
C GLY A 190 -11.74 -4.43 7.14
N ILE A 191 -10.65 -4.34 6.38
CA ILE A 191 -9.46 -5.21 6.50
C ILE A 191 -8.85 -5.12 7.91
N GLU A 192 -8.81 -3.95 8.52
CA GLU A 192 -8.28 -3.76 9.88
C GLU A 192 -9.08 -4.50 10.96
N THR A 193 -10.31 -4.90 10.65
CA THR A 193 -11.17 -5.64 11.60
C THR A 193 -10.70 -7.08 11.81
N VAL A 194 -10.19 -7.75 10.78
CA VAL A 194 -9.73 -9.15 10.87
C VAL A 194 -8.56 -9.31 11.84
N PRO A 195 -7.45 -8.55 11.72
CA PRO A 195 -6.38 -8.59 12.73
C PRO A 195 -6.87 -8.27 14.15
N SER A 196 -7.79 -7.32 14.30
CA SER A 196 -8.36 -6.97 15.60
C SER A 196 -9.17 -8.13 16.20
N VAL A 197 -10.04 -8.76 15.41
CA VAL A 197 -10.84 -9.92 15.85
C VAL A 197 -9.95 -11.09 16.21
N ILE A 198 -8.94 -11.41 15.40
CA ILE A 198 -8.01 -12.53 15.67
C ILE A 198 -7.23 -12.30 16.95
N ARG A 199 -6.80 -11.07 17.23
CA ARG A 199 -6.11 -10.72 18.48
C ARG A 199 -7.05 -10.77 19.69
N ASN A 200 -8.18 -10.09 19.60
CA ASN A 200 -9.05 -9.88 20.77
C ASN A 200 -9.93 -11.09 21.07
N LYS A 201 -10.60 -11.67 20.06
CA LYS A 201 -11.50 -12.81 20.23
C LYS A 201 -10.74 -14.13 20.27
N TYR A 202 -9.79 -14.34 19.35
CA TYR A 202 -9.08 -15.60 19.21
C TYR A 202 -7.75 -15.65 19.96
N ARG A 203 -7.32 -14.53 20.56
CA ARG A 203 -6.15 -14.40 21.46
C ARG A 203 -4.84 -14.93 20.86
N VAL A 204 -4.58 -14.66 19.59
CA VAL A 204 -3.38 -15.16 18.90
C VAL A 204 -2.07 -14.58 19.46
N ASP A 205 -2.10 -13.49 20.20
CA ASP A 205 -0.92 -12.95 20.90
C ASP A 205 -0.54 -13.77 22.14
N ARG A 206 -1.39 -14.71 22.57
CA ARG A 206 -1.20 -15.57 23.77
C ARG A 206 -1.39 -17.05 23.43
N MET A 207 -0.68 -17.53 22.39
CA MET A 207 -0.77 -18.91 21.97
C MET A 207 -0.16 -19.86 23.02
N PRO A 208 -0.79 -20.98 23.33
CA PRO A 208 -0.27 -21.96 24.30
C PRO A 208 0.88 -22.81 23.73
N VAL A 209 1.28 -22.56 22.48
CA VAL A 209 2.31 -23.31 21.76
C VAL A 209 3.51 -22.42 21.42
N ARG A 210 4.67 -23.04 21.18
CA ARG A 210 5.92 -22.35 20.85
C ARG A 210 6.57 -22.93 19.58
N GLY A 211 7.37 -22.12 18.92
CA GLY A 211 8.08 -22.46 17.68
C GLY A 211 7.26 -22.18 16.43
N LYS A 212 7.94 -21.86 15.31
CA LYS A 212 7.33 -21.38 14.07
C LYS A 212 6.23 -22.32 13.57
N LEU A 213 6.52 -23.61 13.44
CA LEU A 213 5.58 -24.59 12.90
C LEU A 213 4.29 -24.68 13.72
N ARG A 214 4.42 -24.90 15.06
CA ARG A 214 3.26 -25.06 15.94
C ARG A 214 2.43 -23.79 16.05
N THR A 215 3.08 -22.61 16.12
CA THR A 215 2.35 -21.33 16.20
C THR A 215 1.69 -21.00 14.88
N SER A 216 2.28 -21.31 13.72
CA SER A 216 1.66 -21.17 12.41
C SER A 216 0.43 -22.06 12.26
N GLN A 217 0.53 -23.34 12.62
CA GLN A 217 -0.62 -24.26 12.60
C GLN A 217 -1.74 -23.78 13.52
N PHE A 218 -1.40 -23.37 14.76
CA PHE A 218 -2.38 -22.85 15.70
C PHE A 218 -3.06 -21.57 15.17
N PHE A 219 -2.31 -20.69 14.52
CA PHE A 219 -2.84 -19.51 13.84
C PHE A 219 -3.82 -19.90 12.73
N GLY A 220 -3.46 -20.88 11.89
CA GLY A 220 -4.32 -21.42 10.84
C GLY A 220 -5.65 -21.95 11.37
N PHE A 221 -5.65 -22.70 12.50
CA PHE A 221 -6.89 -23.12 13.14
C PHE A 221 -7.76 -21.94 13.59
N LYS A 222 -7.16 -20.81 14.03
CA LYS A 222 -7.93 -19.60 14.38
C LYS A 222 -8.51 -18.92 13.16
N ILE A 223 -7.78 -18.90 12.03
CA ILE A 223 -8.31 -18.45 10.72
C ILE A 223 -9.48 -19.34 10.30
N GLY A 224 -9.36 -20.66 10.36
CA GLY A 224 -10.45 -21.58 10.06
C GLY A 224 -11.70 -21.32 10.92
N ALA A 225 -11.51 -21.14 12.24
CA ALA A 225 -12.63 -20.81 13.14
C ALA A 225 -13.26 -19.44 12.82
N LEU A 226 -12.47 -18.44 12.39
CA LEU A 226 -12.97 -17.17 11.93
C LEU A 226 -13.83 -17.33 10.67
N ASN A 227 -13.32 -18.03 9.66
CA ASN A 227 -14.05 -18.28 8.41
C ASN A 227 -15.34 -19.07 8.65
N PHE A 228 -15.31 -20.07 9.52
CA PHE A 228 -16.50 -20.80 9.90
C PHE A 228 -17.56 -19.88 10.57
N SER A 229 -17.12 -18.98 11.45
CA SER A 229 -18.01 -18.00 12.06
C SER A 229 -18.60 -17.01 11.04
N LYS A 230 -17.83 -16.65 9.97
CA LYS A 230 -18.33 -15.83 8.87
C LYS A 230 -19.35 -16.60 8.02
N LEU A 231 -19.08 -17.86 7.71
CA LEU A 231 -20.00 -18.74 6.98
C LEU A 231 -21.33 -18.89 7.70
N LEU A 232 -21.31 -19.15 9.01
CA LEU A 232 -22.57 -19.24 9.80
C LEU A 232 -23.38 -17.94 9.72
N ARG A 233 -22.73 -16.78 9.80
CA ARG A 233 -23.42 -15.49 9.64
C ARG A 233 -24.02 -15.31 8.26
N PHE A 234 -23.34 -15.79 7.22
CA PHE A 234 -23.83 -15.76 5.86
C PHE A 234 -25.09 -16.63 5.73
N LEU A 235 -25.05 -17.87 6.20
CA LEU A 235 -26.18 -18.79 6.19
C LEU A 235 -27.39 -18.25 6.99
N ASP A 236 -27.12 -17.54 8.10
CA ASP A 236 -28.15 -16.87 8.89
C ASP A 236 -28.73 -15.60 8.23
N GLY A 237 -28.28 -15.21 7.02
CA GLY A 237 -28.65 -13.97 6.36
C GLY A 237 -28.16 -12.70 7.07
N LYS A 238 -27.19 -12.81 7.98
CA LYS A 238 -26.63 -11.72 8.77
C LYS A 238 -25.28 -11.20 8.20
N ALA A 239 -24.73 -11.90 7.22
CA ALA A 239 -23.49 -11.47 6.57
C ALA A 239 -23.80 -10.39 5.53
N ARG A 240 -23.21 -9.22 5.73
CA ARG A 240 -23.22 -8.13 4.74
C ARG A 240 -21.91 -7.37 4.86
N CYS A 241 -21.25 -7.17 3.75
CA CYS A 241 -20.09 -6.30 3.73
C CYS A 241 -20.53 -4.85 3.75
N ARG A 242 -20.25 -4.14 4.86
CA ARG A 242 -20.63 -2.73 5.01
C ARG A 242 -20.01 -1.81 3.93
N ALA A 243 -18.90 -2.24 3.32
CA ALA A 243 -18.25 -1.48 2.26
C ALA A 243 -19.14 -1.29 1.03
N PHE A 244 -20.00 -2.26 0.73
CA PHE A 244 -20.90 -2.26 -0.44
C PHE A 244 -22.33 -1.77 -0.12
N GLN A 245 -22.63 -1.41 1.13
CA GLN A 245 -23.94 -0.86 1.47
C GLN A 245 -24.04 0.60 1.02
N PRO A 246 -25.20 1.02 0.49
CA PRO A 246 -25.47 2.43 0.22
C PRO A 246 -25.34 3.25 1.51
N ALA A 247 -24.88 4.49 1.36
CA ALA A 247 -24.72 5.41 2.48
C ALA A 247 -26.09 5.91 2.98
#